data_c696c5b19e89196346271f05b35be10c
#
_entry.id   c696c5b19e89196346271f05b35be10c
#
_cell.length_a   1.000
_cell.length_b   1.000
_cell.length_c   1.000
_cell.angle_alpha   90.00
_cell.angle_beta   90.00
_cell.angle_gamma   90.00
#
_symmetry.space_group_name_H-M   'P 1'
#
loop_
_entity.id
_entity.type
_entity.pdbx_description
1 polymer ?
#
loop_
_entity_poly.entity_id
_entity_poly.type
_entity_poly.pdbx_seq_one_letter_code
_entity_poly.pdbx_strand_id
1 'polypeptide(L)'
;MNTEDSKRVLIADDEPLARQRIQRLLEALPDYRVCGEAVDGNDTLRKVAELEPDILLLDIRMPGMDGMEATDQLSKLQNPPAVIFCTAYDHYAIQAFEVRAVAYLLKPVRREALADALARAGKLNRVQRQALAQSTDAGNDQLAVRTHRGTELIDLSDLYYCEADQKYVTLHHRHGETVCDYTLKELEQAYPDHLLRVHRHTLVGVRFIQGLRRSSDGQNQLALKGNATLLPVSRRHASTVRQWLHEHQPSP
;
A
#
# COMPACT_ATOMS: atom_id res chain seq x y z
N MET A 1 18.20 -13.75 26.32
CA MET A 1 18.00 -13.12 25.03
C MET A 1 18.27 -11.64 25.20
N ASN A 2 19.25 -11.09 24.46
CA ASN A 2 19.68 -9.69 24.63
C ASN A 2 18.55 -8.74 24.25
N THR A 3 18.17 -7.85 25.16
CA THR A 3 17.21 -6.76 24.98
C THR A 3 17.69 -5.67 23.99
N GLU A 4 18.93 -5.74 23.53
CA GLU A 4 19.53 -4.77 22.61
C GLU A 4 19.10 -4.94 21.14
N ASP A 5 18.53 -6.10 20.76
CA ASP A 5 18.18 -6.40 19.36
C ASP A 5 16.67 -6.24 19.07
N SER A 6 15.86 -5.85 20.07
CA SER A 6 14.42 -5.66 19.88
C SER A 6 14.11 -4.32 19.23
N LYS A 7 13.22 -4.34 18.20
CA LYS A 7 12.75 -3.16 17.48
C LYS A 7 11.96 -2.23 18.39
N ARG A 8 12.26 -0.95 18.32
CA ARG A 8 11.63 0.12 19.12
C ARG A 8 10.35 0.57 18.46
N VAL A 9 9.22 0.46 19.17
CA VAL A 9 7.88 0.79 18.66
C VAL A 9 7.32 1.98 19.44
N LEU A 10 6.96 3.05 18.75
CA LEU A 10 6.18 4.16 19.29
C LEU A 10 4.70 3.92 18.95
N ILE A 11 3.82 4.11 19.94
CA ILE A 11 2.36 4.01 19.76
C ILE A 11 1.77 5.42 19.83
N ALA A 12 1.08 5.85 18.78
CA ALA A 12 0.43 7.16 18.71
C ALA A 12 -1.08 7.01 18.47
N ASP A 13 -1.88 7.40 19.46
CA ASP A 13 -3.33 7.25 19.47
C ASP A 13 -3.90 8.16 20.57
N ASP A 14 -4.95 8.91 20.32
CA ASP A 14 -5.56 9.78 21.34
C ASP A 14 -6.35 8.98 22.39
N GLU A 15 -6.81 7.77 22.05
CA GLU A 15 -7.56 6.90 22.96
C GLU A 15 -6.64 6.07 23.87
N PRO A 16 -6.64 6.28 25.21
CA PRO A 16 -5.79 5.51 26.14
C PRO A 16 -6.03 4.00 26.07
N LEU A 17 -7.28 3.58 25.86
CA LEU A 17 -7.64 2.15 25.79
C LEU A 17 -7.10 1.49 24.52
N ALA A 18 -7.04 2.22 23.40
CA ALA A 18 -6.45 1.73 22.16
C ALA A 18 -4.94 1.53 22.34
N ARG A 19 -4.22 2.48 22.95
CA ARG A 19 -2.78 2.34 23.26
C ARG A 19 -2.51 1.14 24.17
N GLN A 20 -3.26 0.98 25.26
CA GLN A 20 -3.13 -0.16 26.18
C GLN A 20 -3.38 -1.49 25.47
N ARG A 21 -4.36 -1.55 24.56
CA ARG A 21 -4.65 -2.76 23.79
C ARG A 21 -3.45 -3.14 22.92
N ILE A 22 -2.90 -2.19 22.17
CA ILE A 22 -1.74 -2.42 21.31
C ILE A 22 -0.53 -2.84 22.14
N GLN A 23 -0.29 -2.18 23.28
CA GLN A 23 0.80 -2.53 24.20
C GLN A 23 0.70 -3.99 24.64
N ARG A 24 -0.48 -4.46 25.08
CA ARG A 24 -0.70 -5.88 25.45
C ARG A 24 -0.45 -6.85 24.29
N LEU A 25 -0.78 -6.45 23.06
CA LEU A 25 -0.48 -7.29 21.90
C LEU A 25 1.02 -7.38 21.62
N LEU A 26 1.77 -6.29 21.84
CA LEU A 26 3.23 -6.24 21.69
C LEU A 26 3.97 -7.04 22.77
N GLU A 27 3.45 -7.10 23.99
CA GLU A 27 4.04 -7.92 25.07
C GLU A 27 4.19 -9.41 24.70
N ALA A 28 3.35 -9.89 23.79
CA ALA A 28 3.41 -11.26 23.28
C ALA A 28 4.36 -11.43 22.07
N LEU A 29 5.08 -10.36 21.66
CA LEU A 29 5.98 -10.32 20.50
C LEU A 29 7.39 -9.87 20.95
N PRO A 30 8.27 -10.80 21.38
CA PRO A 30 9.53 -10.46 22.07
C PRO A 30 10.53 -9.67 21.21
N ASP A 31 10.39 -9.70 19.88
CA ASP A 31 11.26 -8.96 18.95
C ASP A 31 10.93 -7.46 18.89
N TYR A 32 9.88 -7.02 19.58
CA TYR A 32 9.40 -5.64 19.58
C TYR A 32 9.21 -5.12 20.99
N ARG A 33 9.59 -3.87 21.22
CA ARG A 33 9.40 -3.21 22.53
C ARG A 33 8.79 -1.83 22.34
N VAL A 34 7.84 -1.49 23.19
CA VAL A 34 7.28 -0.12 23.24
C VAL A 34 8.36 0.80 23.82
N CYS A 35 8.72 1.85 23.09
CA CYS A 35 9.66 2.87 23.55
C CYS A 35 8.97 4.16 24.02
N GLY A 36 7.67 4.33 23.73
CA GLY A 36 6.89 5.47 24.16
C GLY A 36 5.47 5.43 23.62
N GLU A 37 4.66 6.37 24.09
CA GLU A 37 3.28 6.63 23.64
C GLU A 37 3.13 8.09 23.28
N ALA A 38 2.34 8.42 22.26
CA ALA A 38 1.95 9.76 21.87
C ALA A 38 0.42 9.88 21.83
N VAL A 39 -0.10 11.08 22.04
CA VAL A 39 -1.56 11.34 22.19
C VAL A 39 -2.13 12.20 21.07
N ASP A 40 -1.27 12.78 20.22
CA ASP A 40 -1.64 13.56 19.05
C ASP A 40 -0.47 13.63 18.05
N GLY A 41 -0.67 14.26 16.88
CA GLY A 41 0.35 14.36 15.85
C GLY A 41 1.58 15.16 16.28
N ASN A 42 1.41 16.26 17.02
CA ASN A 42 2.53 17.08 17.50
C ASN A 42 3.38 16.32 18.53
N ASP A 43 2.73 15.63 19.46
CA ASP A 43 3.41 14.78 20.44
C ASP A 43 4.14 13.61 19.74
N THR A 44 3.54 13.09 18.65
CA THR A 44 4.16 12.05 17.81
C THR A 44 5.47 12.56 17.19
N LEU A 45 5.46 13.72 16.53
CA LEU A 45 6.67 14.30 15.93
C LEU A 45 7.76 14.52 16.96
N ARG A 46 7.42 15.10 18.11
CA ARG A 46 8.36 15.33 19.21
C ARG A 46 8.99 14.03 19.70
N LYS A 47 8.17 13.01 19.96
CA LYS A 47 8.64 11.71 20.46
C LYS A 47 9.41 10.90 19.44
N VAL A 48 9.11 11.02 18.15
CA VAL A 48 9.93 10.43 17.10
C VAL A 48 11.34 11.03 17.11
N ALA A 49 11.45 12.36 17.25
CA ALA A 49 12.75 13.03 17.33
C ALA A 49 13.54 12.67 18.61
N GLU A 50 12.86 12.52 19.75
CA GLU A 50 13.48 12.19 21.04
C GLU A 50 13.86 10.71 21.15
N LEU A 51 12.98 9.82 20.66
CA LEU A 51 13.09 8.39 20.91
C LEU A 51 13.63 7.60 19.71
N GLU A 52 13.74 8.17 18.54
CA GLU A 52 14.19 7.52 17.31
C GLU A 52 13.62 6.08 17.14
N PRO A 53 12.29 5.89 17.10
CA PRO A 53 11.69 4.57 16.99
C PRO A 53 11.99 3.94 15.62
N ASP A 54 12.08 2.61 15.56
CA ASP A 54 12.15 1.87 14.29
C ASP A 54 10.79 1.83 13.59
N ILE A 55 9.72 1.74 14.37
CA ILE A 55 8.34 1.56 13.90
C ILE A 55 7.42 2.51 14.65
N LEU A 56 6.49 3.13 13.92
CA LEU A 56 5.43 3.97 14.46
C LEU A 56 4.09 3.31 14.16
N LEU A 57 3.34 2.95 15.21
CA LEU A 57 1.94 2.57 15.14
C LEU A 57 1.11 3.82 15.37
N LEU A 58 0.35 4.27 14.37
CA LEU A 58 -0.23 5.61 14.33
C LEU A 58 -1.72 5.57 14.02
N ASP A 59 -2.55 6.18 14.87
CA ASP A 59 -3.92 6.47 14.47
C ASP A 59 -3.96 7.64 13.49
N ILE A 60 -4.89 7.59 12.55
CA ILE A 60 -5.10 8.68 11.59
C ILE A 60 -5.84 9.83 12.26
N ARG A 61 -6.91 9.53 13.02
CA ARG A 61 -7.74 10.54 13.63
C ARG A 61 -7.30 10.85 15.05
N MET A 62 -6.61 11.96 15.19
CA MET A 62 -6.19 12.51 16.47
C MET A 62 -6.51 14.00 16.54
N PRO A 63 -6.70 14.58 17.74
CA PRO A 63 -6.95 16.01 17.89
C PRO A 63 -5.78 16.87 17.39
N GLY A 64 -6.11 18.02 16.80
CA GLY A 64 -5.10 18.94 16.26
C GLY A 64 -4.50 18.44 14.96
N MET A 65 -3.22 18.07 14.97
CA MET A 65 -2.55 17.45 13.83
C MET A 65 -2.96 15.98 13.72
N ASP A 66 -3.51 15.58 12.60
CA ASP A 66 -3.86 14.20 12.34
C ASP A 66 -2.65 13.31 11.97
N GLY A 67 -2.87 11.98 11.92
CA GLY A 67 -1.80 11.03 11.64
C GLY A 67 -1.26 11.11 10.22
N MET A 68 -2.06 11.59 9.27
CA MET A 68 -1.63 11.78 7.87
C MET A 68 -0.67 12.96 7.75
N GLU A 69 -1.06 14.09 8.34
CA GLU A 69 -0.22 15.30 8.41
C GLU A 69 1.10 15.02 9.14
N ALA A 70 1.03 14.28 10.26
CA ALA A 70 2.22 13.85 11.00
C ALA A 70 3.15 12.99 10.12
N THR A 71 2.60 12.04 9.37
CA THR A 71 3.38 11.16 8.50
C THR A 71 4.05 11.93 7.35
N ASP A 72 3.35 12.91 6.75
CA ASP A 72 3.95 13.77 5.72
C ASP A 72 5.19 14.52 6.25
N GLN A 73 5.11 15.05 7.49
CA GLN A 73 6.27 15.70 8.12
C GLN A 73 7.38 14.71 8.45
N LEU A 74 7.06 13.51 8.96
CA LEU A 74 8.03 12.46 9.27
C LEU A 74 8.76 11.97 8.02
N SER A 75 8.10 11.95 6.87
CA SER A 75 8.71 11.53 5.60
C SER A 75 9.92 12.36 5.18
N LYS A 76 10.02 13.60 5.68
CA LYS A 76 11.11 14.57 5.40
C LYS A 76 12.37 14.34 6.27
N LEU A 77 12.29 13.45 7.27
CA LEU A 77 13.43 13.11 8.11
C LEU A 77 14.46 12.28 7.36
N GLN A 78 15.74 12.39 7.78
CA GLN A 78 16.80 11.54 7.24
C GLN A 78 16.59 10.03 7.53
N ASN A 79 15.97 9.73 8.68
CA ASN A 79 15.70 8.36 9.13
C ASN A 79 14.24 8.28 9.62
N PRO A 80 13.27 8.24 8.71
CA PRO A 80 11.87 8.11 9.13
C PRO A 80 11.60 6.73 9.72
N PRO A 81 10.76 6.62 10.75
CA PRO A 81 10.28 5.32 11.23
C PRO A 81 9.43 4.63 10.15
N ALA A 82 9.34 3.31 10.22
CA ALA A 82 8.37 2.58 9.42
C ALA A 82 6.96 2.81 9.99
N VAL A 83 6.07 3.46 9.23
CA VAL A 83 4.73 3.81 9.68
C VAL A 83 3.74 2.68 9.40
N ILE A 84 2.97 2.30 10.41
CA ILE A 84 1.83 1.38 10.33
C ILE A 84 0.61 2.12 10.87
N PHE A 85 -0.38 2.37 10.06
CA PHE A 85 -1.61 2.98 10.53
C PHE A 85 -2.49 1.97 11.27
N CYS A 86 -3.08 2.41 12.40
CA CYS A 86 -4.01 1.65 13.23
C CYS A 86 -5.26 2.50 13.48
N THR A 87 -6.32 2.38 12.68
CA THR A 87 -7.46 3.30 12.74
C THR A 87 -8.82 2.58 12.67
N ALA A 88 -9.87 3.24 13.13
CA ALA A 88 -11.25 2.76 13.02
C ALA A 88 -11.86 3.03 11.63
N TYR A 89 -11.22 3.83 10.80
CA TYR A 89 -11.76 4.33 9.54
C TYR A 89 -11.22 3.56 8.36
N ASP A 90 -12.12 3.01 7.53
CA ASP A 90 -11.79 2.19 6.36
C ASP A 90 -11.51 3.01 5.09
N HIS A 91 -12.08 4.20 4.97
CA HIS A 91 -11.96 5.04 3.76
C HIS A 91 -10.67 5.85 3.67
N TYR A 92 -9.87 5.92 4.72
CA TYR A 92 -8.54 6.55 4.67
C TYR A 92 -7.46 5.60 4.12
N ALA A 93 -7.79 4.34 3.89
CA ALA A 93 -6.86 3.42 3.26
C ALA A 93 -6.30 3.99 1.94
N ILE A 94 -7.10 4.68 1.13
CA ILE A 94 -6.67 5.31 -0.13
C ILE A 94 -5.73 6.50 0.14
N GLN A 95 -5.99 7.34 1.14
CA GLN A 95 -5.16 8.48 1.50
C GLN A 95 -3.90 8.10 2.28
N ALA A 96 -3.93 7.00 3.05
CA ALA A 96 -2.75 6.44 3.72
C ALA A 96 -1.65 6.03 2.73
N PHE A 97 -1.99 5.84 1.43
CA PHE A 97 -1.05 5.57 0.35
C PHE A 97 -0.22 6.76 -0.05
N GLU A 98 -0.80 7.95 -0.03
CA GLU A 98 -0.08 9.18 -0.36
C GLU A 98 1.09 9.43 0.60
N VAL A 99 1.02 8.85 1.81
CA VAL A 99 2.04 9.02 2.87
C VAL A 99 2.89 7.77 3.16
N ARG A 100 2.84 6.73 2.30
CA ARG A 100 3.77 5.58 2.30
C ARG A 100 3.88 4.78 3.60
N ALA A 101 2.75 4.46 4.17
CA ALA A 101 2.70 3.52 5.28
C ALA A 101 3.09 2.09 4.84
N VAL A 102 3.78 1.35 5.71
CA VAL A 102 4.16 -0.04 5.48
C VAL A 102 2.95 -0.97 5.56
N ALA A 103 1.97 -0.61 6.39
CA ALA A 103 0.73 -1.35 6.57
C ALA A 103 -0.39 -0.45 7.12
N TYR A 104 -1.61 -0.94 6.97
CA TYR A 104 -2.82 -0.32 7.46
C TYR A 104 -3.65 -1.37 8.23
N LEU A 105 -3.91 -1.11 9.51
CA LEU A 105 -4.63 -2.02 10.40
C LEU A 105 -5.94 -1.37 10.84
N LEU A 106 -7.04 -2.09 10.70
CA LEU A 106 -8.32 -1.63 11.23
C LEU A 106 -8.49 -2.00 12.69
N LYS A 107 -8.96 -1.05 13.48
CA LYS A 107 -9.43 -1.31 14.85
C LYS A 107 -10.75 -2.13 14.81
N PRO A 108 -10.90 -3.14 15.67
CA PRO A 108 -9.98 -3.59 16.69
C PRO A 108 -8.81 -4.40 16.10
N VAL A 109 -7.58 -3.94 16.36
CA VAL A 109 -6.37 -4.58 15.83
C VAL A 109 -6.28 -6.03 16.34
N ARG A 110 -6.07 -6.98 15.41
CA ARG A 110 -5.86 -8.39 15.71
C ARG A 110 -4.38 -8.70 15.84
N ARG A 111 -4.06 -9.67 16.70
CA ARG A 111 -2.66 -10.03 17.00
C ARG A 111 -1.91 -10.48 15.75
N GLU A 112 -2.52 -11.35 14.95
CA GLU A 112 -1.92 -11.89 13.74
C GLU A 112 -1.62 -10.78 12.71
N ALA A 113 -2.59 -9.87 12.50
CA ALA A 113 -2.42 -8.75 11.59
C ALA A 113 -1.33 -7.78 12.05
N LEU A 114 -1.24 -7.52 13.37
CA LEU A 114 -0.18 -6.71 13.95
C LEU A 114 1.20 -7.37 13.76
N ALA A 115 1.31 -8.67 14.05
CA ALA A 115 2.56 -9.42 13.89
C ALA A 115 3.06 -9.41 12.44
N ASP A 116 2.16 -9.62 11.47
CA ASP A 116 2.49 -9.58 10.03
C ASP A 116 2.93 -8.18 9.58
N ALA A 117 2.25 -7.12 10.05
CA ALA A 117 2.61 -5.74 9.74
C ALA A 117 3.98 -5.36 10.32
N LEU A 118 4.25 -5.74 11.57
CA LEU A 118 5.53 -5.51 12.23
C LEU A 118 6.67 -6.28 11.56
N ALA A 119 6.43 -7.53 11.14
CA ALA A 119 7.43 -8.33 10.43
C ALA A 119 7.80 -7.69 9.07
N ARG A 120 6.84 -7.09 8.36
CA ARG A 120 7.11 -6.30 7.14
C ARG A 120 7.92 -5.05 7.44
N ALA A 121 7.51 -4.27 8.44
CA ALA A 121 8.21 -3.07 8.87
C ALA A 121 9.65 -3.35 9.32
N GLY A 122 9.86 -4.46 10.03
CA GLY A 122 11.18 -4.88 10.50
C GLY A 122 12.15 -5.31 9.39
N LYS A 123 11.64 -5.73 8.22
CA LYS A 123 12.46 -6.11 7.05
C LYS A 123 12.97 -4.89 6.26
N LEU A 124 12.34 -3.74 6.43
CA LEU A 124 12.78 -2.52 5.77
C LEU A 124 14.09 -2.04 6.38
N ASN A 125 15.14 -2.03 5.57
CA ASN A 125 16.40 -1.44 5.99
C ASN A 125 16.36 0.10 5.88
N ARG A 126 17.37 0.76 6.46
CA ARG A 126 17.47 2.24 6.47
C ARG A 126 17.40 2.86 5.07
N VAL A 127 18.02 2.22 4.09
CA VAL A 127 18.05 2.70 2.69
C VAL A 127 16.66 2.58 2.06
N GLN A 128 15.95 1.49 2.32
CA GLN A 128 14.59 1.29 1.83
C GLN A 128 13.60 2.27 2.48
N ARG A 129 13.76 2.55 3.79
CA ARG A 129 12.96 3.59 4.49
C ARG A 129 13.19 4.98 3.90
N GLN A 130 14.44 5.34 3.61
CA GLN A 130 14.78 6.59 2.95
C GLN A 130 14.24 6.66 1.52
N ALA A 131 14.35 5.58 0.75
CA ALA A 131 13.80 5.50 -0.59
C ALA A 131 12.28 5.66 -0.59
N LEU A 132 11.59 5.04 0.37
CA LEU A 132 10.15 5.23 0.60
C LEU A 132 9.82 6.68 0.97
N ALA A 133 10.65 7.36 1.75
CA ALA A 133 10.44 8.74 2.18
C ALA A 133 10.76 9.77 1.09
N GLN A 134 11.77 9.54 0.25
CA GLN A 134 12.31 10.52 -0.71
C GLN A 134 11.72 10.43 -2.12
N SER A 135 11.01 9.34 -2.48
CA SER A 135 10.37 9.23 -3.79
C SER A 135 9.14 10.13 -3.89
N THR A 136 9.34 11.44 -3.82
CA THR A 136 8.31 12.47 -3.99
C THR A 136 7.81 12.60 -5.43
N ASP A 137 8.46 11.90 -6.39
CA ASP A 137 8.14 11.97 -7.83
C ASP A 137 7.65 10.64 -8.43
N ALA A 138 7.66 9.55 -7.67
CA ALA A 138 7.01 8.32 -8.07
C ALA A 138 5.62 8.31 -7.46
N GLY A 139 4.64 8.82 -8.20
CA GLY A 139 3.24 8.81 -7.81
C GLY A 139 2.80 7.44 -7.33
N ASN A 140 2.09 7.44 -6.24
CA ASN A 140 1.10 6.48 -5.76
C ASN A 140 1.25 5.01 -6.26
N ASP A 141 2.45 4.42 -6.09
CA ASP A 141 2.80 3.13 -6.71
C ASP A 141 2.31 1.91 -5.91
N GLN A 142 1.57 2.09 -4.83
CA GLN A 142 1.08 1.00 -3.99
C GLN A 142 -0.44 1.02 -3.87
N LEU A 143 -1.05 -0.17 -3.92
CA LEU A 143 -2.48 -0.39 -3.73
C LEU A 143 -2.72 -1.15 -2.42
N ALA A 144 -3.49 -0.55 -1.47
CA ALA A 144 -3.96 -1.25 -0.28
C ALA A 144 -5.14 -2.13 -0.60
N VAL A 145 -5.02 -3.34 -0.23
CA VAL A 145 -6.07 -4.31 -0.40
C VAL A 145 -6.47 -4.86 0.95
N ARG A 146 -7.76 -4.82 1.21
CA ARG A 146 -8.35 -5.41 2.40
C ARG A 146 -8.43 -6.91 2.22
N THR A 147 -7.78 -7.66 3.08
CA THR A 147 -7.85 -9.13 3.13
C THR A 147 -8.42 -9.57 4.47
N HIS A 148 -8.82 -10.83 4.59
CA HIS A 148 -9.25 -11.42 5.87
C HIS A 148 -8.14 -11.43 6.95
N ARG A 149 -6.88 -11.18 6.58
CA ARG A 149 -5.70 -11.11 7.47
C ARG A 149 -5.29 -9.69 7.85
N GLY A 150 -5.95 -8.67 7.31
CA GLY A 150 -5.60 -7.26 7.46
C GLY A 150 -5.55 -6.55 6.11
N THR A 151 -4.86 -5.44 6.02
CA THR A 151 -4.63 -4.74 4.75
C THR A 151 -3.25 -5.06 4.22
N GLU A 152 -3.17 -5.49 2.97
CA GLU A 152 -1.93 -5.74 2.23
C GLU A 152 -1.64 -4.57 1.29
N LEU A 153 -0.36 -4.20 1.16
CA LEU A 153 0.12 -3.25 0.18
C LEU A 153 0.63 -4.03 -1.04
N ILE A 154 0.04 -3.78 -2.19
CA ILE A 154 0.46 -4.34 -3.47
C ILE A 154 1.14 -3.22 -4.26
N ASP A 155 2.38 -3.44 -4.64
CA ASP A 155 3.10 -2.53 -5.52
C ASP A 155 2.45 -2.57 -6.92
N LEU A 156 2.04 -1.41 -7.44
CA LEU A 156 1.45 -1.30 -8.78
C LEU A 156 2.46 -1.69 -9.87
N SER A 157 3.74 -1.59 -9.57
CA SER A 157 4.81 -2.05 -10.44
C SER A 157 4.86 -3.58 -10.58
N ASP A 158 4.19 -4.31 -9.69
CA ASP A 158 4.05 -5.77 -9.74
C ASP A 158 2.66 -6.23 -10.19
N LEU A 159 1.72 -5.29 -10.41
CA LEU A 159 0.34 -5.57 -10.77
C LEU A 159 0.19 -5.78 -12.28
N TYR A 160 -0.03 -7.02 -12.70
CA TYR A 160 -0.25 -7.36 -14.11
C TYR A 160 -1.59 -6.86 -14.63
N TYR A 161 -2.68 -7.20 -13.95
CA TYR A 161 -4.03 -6.77 -14.33
C TYR A 161 -5.02 -6.96 -13.18
N CYS A 162 -6.15 -6.28 -13.28
CA CYS A 162 -7.30 -6.41 -12.39
C CYS A 162 -8.49 -6.95 -13.18
N GLU A 163 -9.18 -7.93 -12.66
CA GLU A 163 -10.35 -8.54 -13.28
C GLU A 163 -11.56 -8.48 -12.34
N ALA A 164 -12.68 -7.93 -12.84
CA ALA A 164 -13.93 -7.89 -12.10
C ALA A 164 -14.77 -9.12 -12.41
N ASP A 165 -15.13 -9.87 -11.37
CA ASP A 165 -16.11 -10.93 -11.42
C ASP A 165 -17.23 -10.66 -10.38
N GLN A 166 -18.46 -10.51 -10.88
CA GLN A 166 -19.70 -10.26 -10.12
C GLN A 166 -19.60 -9.19 -9.02
N LYS A 167 -19.04 -9.49 -7.86
CA LYS A 167 -18.99 -8.61 -6.67
C LYS A 167 -17.59 -8.09 -6.32
N TYR A 168 -16.56 -8.73 -6.80
CA TYR A 168 -15.19 -8.46 -6.38
C TYR A 168 -14.28 -8.20 -7.56
N VAL A 169 -13.17 -7.53 -7.30
CA VAL A 169 -12.08 -7.39 -8.25
C VAL A 169 -10.92 -8.24 -7.76
N THR A 170 -10.41 -9.10 -8.62
CA THR A 170 -9.19 -9.87 -8.40
C THR A 170 -8.00 -9.12 -9.00
N LEU A 171 -6.99 -8.89 -8.20
CA LEU A 171 -5.72 -8.29 -8.57
C LEU A 171 -4.73 -9.42 -8.87
N HIS A 172 -4.26 -9.51 -10.09
CA HIS A 172 -3.25 -10.49 -10.52
C HIS A 172 -1.88 -9.81 -10.52
N HIS A 173 -1.01 -10.19 -9.60
CA HIS A 173 0.30 -9.55 -9.42
C HIS A 173 1.43 -10.59 -9.35
N ARG A 174 2.68 -10.15 -9.36
CA ARG A 174 3.85 -11.04 -9.41
C ARG A 174 3.90 -12.06 -8.27
N HIS A 175 3.27 -11.75 -7.13
CA HIS A 175 3.29 -12.60 -5.93
C HIS A 175 2.05 -13.49 -5.78
N GLY A 176 1.11 -13.45 -6.75
CA GLY A 176 -0.12 -14.24 -6.73
C GLY A 176 -1.36 -13.43 -7.09
N GLU A 177 -2.46 -13.75 -6.44
CA GLU A 177 -3.76 -13.12 -6.65
C GLU A 177 -4.32 -12.62 -5.33
N THR A 178 -4.90 -11.42 -5.33
CA THR A 178 -5.55 -10.83 -4.16
C THR A 178 -6.91 -10.27 -4.54
N VAL A 179 -7.94 -10.64 -3.79
CA VAL A 179 -9.31 -10.14 -3.99
C VAL A 179 -9.50 -8.85 -3.20
N CYS A 180 -10.09 -7.83 -3.83
CA CYS A 180 -10.39 -6.55 -3.21
C CYS A 180 -11.84 -6.10 -3.40
N ASP A 181 -12.27 -5.19 -2.52
CA ASP A 181 -13.63 -4.61 -2.53
C ASP A 181 -13.75 -3.41 -3.47
N TYR A 182 -12.65 -2.96 -4.07
CA TYR A 182 -12.65 -1.83 -4.99
C TYR A 182 -13.32 -2.18 -6.31
N THR A 183 -14.03 -1.20 -6.88
CA THR A 183 -14.49 -1.31 -8.25
C THR A 183 -13.36 -0.98 -9.23
N LEU A 184 -13.41 -1.53 -10.44
CA LEU A 184 -12.45 -1.15 -11.48
C LEU A 184 -12.49 0.35 -11.81
N LYS A 185 -13.63 1.04 -11.60
CA LYS A 185 -13.75 2.48 -11.81
C LYS A 185 -12.94 3.27 -10.77
N GLU A 186 -13.01 2.87 -9.51
CA GLU A 186 -12.23 3.49 -8.43
C GLU A 186 -10.73 3.31 -8.66
N LEU A 187 -10.30 2.09 -9.03
CA LEU A 187 -8.89 1.80 -9.36
C LEU A 187 -8.40 2.63 -10.57
N GLU A 188 -9.20 2.72 -11.63
CA GLU A 188 -8.87 3.49 -12.83
C GLU A 188 -8.74 5.00 -12.53
N GLN A 189 -9.58 5.53 -11.64
CA GLN A 189 -9.55 6.93 -11.23
C GLN A 189 -8.41 7.25 -10.27
N ALA A 190 -8.10 6.33 -9.35
CA ALA A 190 -7.04 6.51 -8.36
C ALA A 190 -5.63 6.36 -8.98
N TYR A 191 -5.49 5.54 -10.02
CA TYR A 191 -4.18 5.19 -10.61
C TYR A 191 -4.17 5.35 -12.14
N PRO A 192 -4.49 6.51 -12.69
CA PRO A 192 -4.64 6.73 -14.14
C PRO A 192 -3.32 6.51 -14.91
N ASP A 193 -2.17 6.76 -14.27
CA ASP A 193 -0.85 6.61 -14.88
C ASP A 193 -0.32 5.16 -14.82
N HIS A 194 -0.92 4.32 -13.98
CA HIS A 194 -0.51 2.94 -13.76
C HIS A 194 -1.44 1.91 -14.39
N LEU A 195 -2.72 2.24 -14.54
CA LEU A 195 -3.76 1.31 -14.97
C LEU A 195 -4.49 1.81 -16.22
N LEU A 196 -4.64 0.93 -17.20
CA LEU A 196 -5.35 1.20 -18.44
C LEU A 196 -6.56 0.27 -18.60
N ARG A 197 -7.74 0.85 -18.88
CA ARG A 197 -8.94 0.05 -19.19
C ARG A 197 -8.84 -0.60 -20.56
N VAL A 198 -8.90 -1.93 -20.59
CA VAL A 198 -8.86 -2.72 -21.84
C VAL A 198 -10.17 -3.44 -22.14
N HIS A 199 -10.94 -3.72 -21.09
CA HIS A 199 -12.27 -4.33 -21.20
C HIS A 199 -13.19 -3.80 -20.10
N ARG A 200 -14.51 -3.97 -20.27
CA ARG A 200 -15.49 -3.57 -19.22
C ARG A 200 -15.21 -4.24 -17.86
N HIS A 201 -14.56 -5.39 -17.87
CA HIS A 201 -14.21 -6.17 -16.69
C HIS A 201 -12.71 -6.23 -16.40
N THR A 202 -11.86 -5.48 -17.13
CA THR A 202 -10.41 -5.63 -17.00
C THR A 202 -9.67 -4.30 -17.10
N LEU A 203 -8.81 -4.04 -16.10
CA LEU A 203 -7.74 -3.04 -16.13
C LEU A 203 -6.40 -3.76 -16.27
N VAL A 204 -5.44 -3.17 -16.96
CA VAL A 204 -4.08 -3.70 -17.12
C VAL A 204 -3.05 -2.73 -16.55
N GLY A 205 -2.01 -3.27 -15.88
CA GLY A 205 -0.84 -2.50 -15.49
C GLY A 205 -0.05 -2.07 -16.72
N VAL A 206 0.08 -0.76 -16.94
CA VAL A 206 0.67 -0.20 -18.17
C VAL A 206 2.10 -0.67 -18.40
N ARG A 207 2.89 -0.89 -17.34
CA ARG A 207 4.28 -1.39 -17.41
C ARG A 207 4.39 -2.78 -18.04
N PHE A 208 3.34 -3.59 -17.94
CA PHE A 208 3.33 -4.96 -18.44
C PHE A 208 2.77 -5.08 -19.85
N ILE A 209 2.28 -4.02 -20.44
CA ILE A 209 1.79 -4.05 -21.81
C ILE A 209 2.95 -4.39 -22.75
N GLN A 210 2.82 -5.53 -23.46
CA GLN A 210 3.79 -5.96 -24.44
C GLN A 210 3.35 -5.59 -25.86
N GLY A 211 2.07 -5.78 -26.17
CA GLY A 211 1.54 -5.48 -27.48
C GLY A 211 0.14 -6.00 -27.71
N LEU A 212 -0.51 -5.46 -28.73
CA LEU A 212 -1.86 -5.84 -29.15
C LEU A 212 -1.76 -6.85 -30.29
N ARG A 213 -2.42 -7.99 -30.16
CA ARG A 213 -2.50 -9.05 -31.18
C ARG A 213 -3.93 -9.24 -31.64
N ARG A 214 -4.13 -9.76 -32.83
CA ARG A 214 -5.42 -10.19 -33.32
C ARG A 214 -5.49 -11.71 -33.29
N SER A 215 -6.49 -12.26 -32.61
CA SER A 215 -6.76 -13.69 -32.59
C SER A 215 -7.24 -14.18 -33.96
N SER A 216 -7.19 -15.50 -34.19
CA SER A 216 -7.80 -16.18 -35.35
C SER A 216 -9.27 -15.81 -35.55
N ASP A 217 -10.00 -15.59 -34.46
CA ASP A 217 -11.43 -15.21 -34.43
C ASP A 217 -11.66 -13.72 -34.68
N GLY A 218 -10.59 -12.96 -35.00
CA GLY A 218 -10.65 -11.52 -35.26
C GLY A 218 -10.77 -10.63 -34.03
N GLN A 219 -10.69 -11.18 -32.81
CA GLN A 219 -10.74 -10.42 -31.55
C GLN A 219 -9.38 -9.82 -31.22
N ASN A 220 -9.38 -8.61 -30.63
CA ASN A 220 -8.17 -8.01 -30.14
C ASN A 220 -7.80 -8.61 -28.76
N GLN A 221 -6.53 -8.99 -28.60
CA GLN A 221 -5.97 -9.52 -27.37
C GLN A 221 -4.69 -8.77 -27.00
N LEU A 222 -4.53 -8.46 -25.73
CA LEU A 222 -3.34 -7.82 -25.19
C LEU A 222 -2.40 -8.88 -24.61
N ALA A 223 -1.15 -8.86 -25.07
CA ALA A 223 -0.08 -9.66 -24.50
C ALA A 223 0.64 -8.88 -23.41
N LEU A 224 1.01 -9.55 -22.32
CA LEU A 224 1.70 -8.99 -21.17
C LEU A 224 3.15 -9.47 -21.07
N LYS A 225 4.03 -8.60 -20.62
CA LYS A 225 5.43 -8.94 -20.30
C LYS A 225 5.45 -9.77 -19.00
N GLY A 226 6.10 -10.94 -19.05
CA GLY A 226 6.26 -11.78 -17.86
C GLY A 226 4.99 -12.51 -17.38
N ASN A 227 3.90 -12.47 -18.17
CA ASN A 227 2.68 -13.23 -17.92
C ASN A 227 2.16 -13.84 -19.22
N ALA A 228 1.83 -15.13 -19.18
CA ALA A 228 1.38 -15.86 -20.37
C ALA A 228 -0.09 -15.59 -20.74
N THR A 229 -0.85 -14.92 -19.90
CA THR A 229 -2.26 -14.62 -20.10
C THR A 229 -2.46 -13.60 -21.23
N LEU A 230 -3.37 -13.92 -22.14
CA LEU A 230 -3.82 -12.98 -23.18
C LEU A 230 -5.14 -12.36 -22.73
N LEU A 231 -5.14 -11.05 -22.53
CA LEU A 231 -6.33 -10.33 -22.05
C LEU A 231 -7.22 -9.89 -23.22
N PRO A 232 -8.53 -10.11 -23.18
CA PRO A 232 -9.44 -9.63 -24.21
C PRO A 232 -9.51 -8.10 -24.21
N VAL A 233 -9.42 -7.48 -25.38
CA VAL A 233 -9.57 -6.03 -25.56
C VAL A 233 -10.86 -5.76 -26.30
N SER A 234 -11.77 -5.03 -25.68
CA SER A 234 -13.04 -4.71 -26.30
C SER A 234 -12.86 -3.74 -27.49
N ARG A 235 -13.79 -3.76 -28.44
CA ARG A 235 -13.76 -2.86 -29.61
C ARG A 235 -13.68 -1.38 -29.21
N ARG A 236 -14.36 -1.01 -28.13
CA ARG A 236 -14.38 0.35 -27.59
C ARG A 236 -13.01 0.80 -27.07
N HIS A 237 -12.25 -0.08 -26.43
CA HIS A 237 -10.96 0.25 -25.81
C HIS A 237 -9.76 -0.03 -26.73
N ALA A 238 -9.98 -0.68 -27.88
CA ALA A 238 -8.90 -1.01 -28.80
C ALA A 238 -8.19 0.23 -29.41
N SER A 239 -8.90 1.33 -29.59
CA SER A 239 -8.32 2.61 -30.04
C SER A 239 -7.41 3.21 -28.97
N THR A 240 -7.87 3.26 -27.71
CA THR A 240 -7.10 3.78 -26.58
C THR A 240 -5.81 2.96 -26.35
N VAL A 241 -5.91 1.62 -26.43
CA VAL A 241 -4.73 0.74 -26.30
C VAL A 241 -3.72 0.97 -27.44
N ARG A 242 -4.19 1.18 -28.69
CA ARG A 242 -3.28 1.48 -29.83
C ARG A 242 -2.60 2.83 -29.68
N GLN A 243 -3.35 3.84 -29.23
CA GLN A 243 -2.81 5.17 -28.97
C GLN A 243 -1.74 5.09 -27.88
N TRP A 244 -2.03 4.43 -26.78
CA TRP A 244 -1.06 4.23 -25.69
C TRP A 244 0.21 3.53 -26.17
N LEU A 245 0.07 2.45 -26.97
CA LEU A 245 1.20 1.74 -27.56
C LEU A 245 2.04 2.65 -28.48
N HIS A 246 1.39 3.52 -29.25
CA HIS A 246 2.10 4.44 -30.14
C HIS A 246 2.90 5.50 -29.37
N GLU A 247 2.36 5.98 -28.24
CA GLU A 247 2.99 7.01 -27.40
C GLU A 247 4.16 6.46 -26.56
N HIS A 248 4.15 5.15 -26.25
CA HIS A 248 5.09 4.51 -25.32
C HIS A 248 6.00 3.44 -25.98
N GLN A 249 5.93 3.24 -27.29
CA GLN A 249 6.93 2.43 -27.98
C GLN A 249 8.21 3.25 -28.18
N PRO A 250 9.41 2.71 -27.82
CA PRO A 250 10.66 3.34 -28.23
C PRO A 250 10.68 3.38 -29.76
N SER A 251 10.95 4.55 -30.30
CA SER A 251 11.24 4.71 -31.74
C SER A 251 12.36 3.76 -32.15
N PRO A 252 12.28 3.16 -33.34
CA PRO A 252 13.28 2.19 -33.84
C PRO A 252 14.67 2.78 -33.96
#